data_39694b5c1ee3c702ef684a2d676da4d9
#
_entry.id   39694b5c1ee3c702ef684a2d676da4d9
#
_cell.length_a   1.000
_cell.length_b   1.000
_cell.length_c   1.000
_cell.angle_alpha   90.00
_cell.angle_beta   90.00
_cell.angle_gamma   90.00
#
_symmetry.space_group_name_H-M   'P 1'
#
loop_
_entity.id
_entity.type
_entity.pdbx_description
1 polymer ?
#
loop_
_entity_poly.entity_id
_entity_poly.type
_entity_poly.pdbx_seq_one_letter_code
_entity_poly.pdbx_strand_id
1 'polypeptide(L)'
;GTGAITEMIIPNLRPDAKFIAMEINADFVKVLRERFPSITVHEDSAANTPKYLKQLGAEHCDSIVSGLPWAFFSEGLQDALLDGAVDALRPGGMFATYTYITSYPMPSSVKFRNRLRARFSEVGVTHVIWANVPPAMVIWARK
;
A
#
# COMPACT_ATOMS: atom_id res chain seq x y z
N GLY A 1 -0.80 10.70 -0.58
CA GLY A 1 0.30 11.56 -1.10
C GLY A 1 0.02 12.11 -2.49
N THR A 2 1.01 12.77 -3.06
CA THR A 2 0.87 13.48 -4.36
C THR A 2 0.93 12.57 -5.60
N GLY A 3 1.02 11.25 -5.44
CA GLY A 3 0.94 10.27 -6.53
C GLY A 3 2.26 9.86 -7.16
N ALA A 4 3.40 10.05 -6.50
CA ALA A 4 4.70 9.63 -7.04
C ALA A 4 4.75 8.11 -7.34
N ILE A 5 4.18 7.28 -6.46
CA ILE A 5 4.07 5.83 -6.71
C ILE A 5 3.00 5.55 -7.78
N THR A 6 1.88 6.26 -7.75
CA THR A 6 0.79 6.12 -8.72
C THR A 6 1.27 6.35 -10.15
N GLU A 7 2.10 7.38 -10.36
CA GLU A 7 2.72 7.71 -11.65
C GLU A 7 3.54 6.54 -12.21
N MET A 8 4.20 5.78 -11.35
CA MET A 8 4.99 4.61 -11.75
C MET A 8 4.12 3.36 -11.97
N ILE A 9 2.97 3.27 -11.31
CA ILE A 9 2.07 2.11 -11.44
C ILE A 9 1.26 2.17 -12.73
N ILE A 10 0.66 3.32 -13.05
CA ILE A 10 -0.30 3.45 -14.17
C ILE A 10 0.24 2.92 -15.50
N PRO A 11 1.49 3.24 -15.94
CA PRO A 11 2.01 2.73 -17.22
C PRO A 11 2.21 1.22 -17.27
N ASN A 12 2.24 0.57 -16.09
CA ASN A 12 2.47 -0.86 -15.93
C ASN A 12 1.18 -1.65 -15.66
N LEU A 13 0.04 -0.99 -15.64
CA LEU A 13 -1.25 -1.65 -15.49
C LEU A 13 -1.62 -2.37 -16.79
N ARG A 14 -2.26 -3.53 -16.65
CA ARG A 14 -2.89 -4.19 -17.80
C ARG A 14 -4.07 -3.34 -18.30
N PRO A 15 -4.43 -3.42 -19.57
CA PRO A 15 -5.52 -2.63 -20.15
C PRO A 15 -6.89 -2.84 -19.47
N ASP A 16 -7.11 -4.04 -18.91
CA ASP A 16 -8.32 -4.45 -18.22
C ASP A 16 -8.27 -4.26 -16.69
N ALA A 17 -7.15 -3.74 -16.17
CA ALA A 17 -6.97 -3.57 -14.73
C ALA A 17 -7.89 -2.48 -14.16
N LYS A 18 -8.54 -2.82 -13.05
CA LYS A 18 -9.25 -1.84 -12.22
C LYS A 18 -8.29 -1.29 -11.18
N PHE A 19 -8.12 0.02 -11.14
CA PHE A 19 -7.22 0.68 -10.20
C PHE A 19 -7.99 1.69 -9.36
N ILE A 20 -7.84 1.60 -8.04
CA ILE A 20 -8.32 2.59 -7.08
C ILE A 20 -7.16 3.09 -6.22
N ALA A 21 -7.21 4.36 -5.88
CA ALA A 21 -6.30 4.97 -4.92
C ALA A 21 -7.07 5.38 -3.65
N MET A 22 -6.48 5.10 -2.50
CA MET A 22 -7.01 5.50 -1.19
C MET A 22 -6.11 6.59 -0.61
N GLU A 23 -6.68 7.71 -0.22
CA GLU A 23 -5.96 8.81 0.41
C GLU A 23 -6.89 9.50 1.43
N ILE A 24 -6.39 9.78 2.63
CA ILE A 24 -7.20 10.40 3.70
C ILE A 24 -7.09 11.94 3.71
N ASN A 25 -6.04 12.48 3.13
CA ASN A 25 -5.81 13.92 3.09
C ASN A 25 -6.51 14.54 1.88
N ALA A 26 -7.49 15.42 2.13
CA ALA A 26 -8.31 16.06 1.09
C ALA A 26 -7.47 16.85 0.06
N ASP A 27 -6.40 17.52 0.49
CA ASP A 27 -5.52 18.27 -0.42
C ASP A 27 -4.78 17.33 -1.37
N PHE A 28 -4.30 16.18 -0.85
CA PHE A 28 -3.66 15.17 -1.70
C PHE A 28 -4.66 14.47 -2.62
N VAL A 29 -5.89 14.26 -2.17
CA VAL A 29 -6.98 13.74 -3.04
C VAL A 29 -7.22 14.67 -4.22
N LYS A 30 -7.27 15.99 -3.98
CA LYS A 30 -7.42 16.99 -5.05
C LYS A 30 -6.28 16.90 -6.05
N VAL A 31 -5.02 16.89 -5.56
CA VAL A 31 -3.83 16.76 -6.42
C VAL A 31 -3.85 15.46 -7.22
N LEU A 32 -4.23 14.35 -6.61
CA LEU A 32 -4.32 13.06 -7.31
C LEU A 32 -5.36 13.07 -8.43
N ARG A 33 -6.53 13.63 -8.17
CA ARG A 33 -7.60 13.75 -9.19
C ARG A 33 -7.22 14.66 -10.36
N GLU A 34 -6.51 15.74 -10.07
CA GLU A 34 -5.98 16.64 -11.10
C GLU A 34 -4.87 16.00 -11.94
N ARG A 35 -3.94 15.27 -11.29
CA ARG A 35 -2.81 14.64 -11.99
C ARG A 35 -3.21 13.38 -12.75
N PHE A 36 -4.18 12.64 -12.25
CA PHE A 36 -4.56 11.31 -12.78
C PHE A 36 -6.07 11.22 -12.95
N PRO A 37 -6.67 11.95 -13.91
CA PRO A 37 -8.12 11.99 -14.08
C PRO A 37 -8.74 10.66 -14.50
N SER A 38 -7.94 9.71 -14.97
CA SER A 38 -8.38 8.38 -15.39
C SER A 38 -8.52 7.37 -14.26
N ILE A 39 -8.07 7.69 -13.04
CA ILE A 39 -8.15 6.77 -11.89
C ILE A 39 -9.23 7.20 -10.90
N THR A 40 -9.76 6.23 -10.18
CA THR A 40 -10.69 6.51 -9.07
C THR A 40 -9.90 6.75 -7.78
N VAL A 41 -10.09 7.94 -7.19
CA VAL A 41 -9.48 8.31 -5.91
C VAL A 41 -10.56 8.46 -4.84
N HIS A 42 -10.48 7.67 -3.79
CA HIS A 42 -11.37 7.73 -2.64
C HIS A 42 -10.72 8.47 -1.48
N GLU A 43 -11.44 9.46 -0.94
CA GLU A 43 -11.06 10.19 0.26
C GLU A 43 -11.53 9.40 1.49
N ASP A 44 -10.75 8.40 1.89
CA ASP A 44 -11.06 7.55 3.03
C ASP A 44 -9.80 6.83 3.53
N SER A 45 -9.92 6.21 4.70
CA SER A 45 -8.87 5.34 5.23
C SER A 45 -8.65 4.11 4.35
N ALA A 46 -7.40 3.73 4.14
CA ALA A 46 -7.05 2.50 3.43
C ALA A 46 -7.56 1.22 4.13
N ALA A 47 -7.91 1.28 5.42
CA ALA A 47 -8.59 0.19 6.11
C ALA A 47 -9.96 -0.13 5.51
N ASN A 48 -10.60 0.84 4.84
CA ASN A 48 -11.91 0.70 4.22
C ASN A 48 -11.86 0.21 2.75
N THR A 49 -10.69 -0.21 2.26
CA THR A 49 -10.53 -0.73 0.88
C THR A 49 -11.57 -1.80 0.50
N PRO A 50 -11.94 -2.78 1.35
CA PRO A 50 -12.95 -3.77 1.01
C PRO A 50 -14.31 -3.19 0.62
N LYS A 51 -14.72 -2.07 1.25
CA LYS A 51 -15.96 -1.34 0.92
C LYS A 51 -15.96 -0.85 -0.53
N TYR A 52 -14.84 -0.30 -0.98
CA TYR A 52 -14.72 0.28 -2.32
C TYR A 52 -14.54 -0.78 -3.40
N LEU A 53 -13.91 -1.91 -3.09
CA LEU A 53 -13.88 -3.06 -3.98
C LEU A 53 -15.29 -3.57 -4.29
N LYS A 54 -16.15 -3.68 -3.27
CA LYS A 54 -17.57 -4.06 -3.46
C LYS A 54 -18.32 -3.10 -4.38
N GLN A 55 -18.06 -1.79 -4.28
CA GLN A 55 -18.66 -0.79 -5.18
C GLN A 55 -18.22 -0.95 -6.64
N LEU A 56 -17.02 -1.50 -6.87
CA LEU A 56 -16.51 -1.85 -8.21
C LEU A 56 -17.00 -3.21 -8.70
N GLY A 57 -17.82 -3.92 -7.92
CA GLY A 57 -18.25 -5.29 -8.24
C GLY A 57 -17.12 -6.31 -8.12
N ALA A 58 -16.11 -6.03 -7.30
CA ALA A 58 -15.01 -6.94 -7.01
C ALA A 58 -15.06 -7.40 -5.55
N GLU A 59 -14.86 -8.68 -5.30
CA GLU A 59 -14.74 -9.20 -3.93
C GLU A 59 -13.36 -8.90 -3.34
N HIS A 60 -12.32 -9.01 -4.16
CA HIS A 60 -10.93 -8.86 -3.76
C HIS A 60 -10.11 -8.14 -4.83
N CYS A 61 -8.93 -7.68 -4.46
CA CYS A 61 -7.90 -7.20 -5.38
C CYS A 61 -6.71 -8.16 -5.46
N ASP A 62 -5.95 -8.07 -6.55
CA ASP A 62 -4.74 -8.87 -6.77
C ASP A 62 -3.54 -8.35 -6.01
N SER A 63 -3.43 -7.03 -5.89
CA SER A 63 -2.29 -6.40 -5.24
C SER A 63 -2.64 -5.06 -4.59
N ILE A 64 -1.91 -4.75 -3.53
CA ILE A 64 -1.95 -3.48 -2.82
C ILE A 64 -0.54 -2.93 -2.76
N VAL A 65 -0.36 -1.70 -3.23
CA VAL A 65 0.90 -0.94 -3.07
C VAL A 65 0.65 0.20 -2.10
N SER A 66 1.38 0.19 -0.99
CA SER A 66 1.22 1.14 0.10
C SER A 66 2.40 2.12 0.18
N GLY A 67 2.09 3.41 0.13
CA GLY A 67 3.05 4.49 0.39
C GLY A 67 2.99 5.03 1.83
N LEU A 68 2.37 4.30 2.74
CA LEU A 68 2.14 4.75 4.12
C LEU A 68 3.43 4.66 4.97
N PRO A 69 3.64 5.63 5.88
CA PRO A 69 4.80 5.69 6.75
C PRO A 69 4.64 4.76 7.97
N TRP A 70 4.62 3.46 7.75
CA TRP A 70 4.30 2.42 8.73
C TRP A 70 5.08 2.52 10.04
N ALA A 71 6.36 2.91 9.98
CA ALA A 71 7.22 3.04 11.16
C ALA A 71 6.75 4.12 12.16
N PHE A 72 5.91 5.05 11.71
CA PHE A 72 5.43 6.18 12.52
C PHE A 72 4.00 6.00 13.03
N PHE A 73 3.32 4.93 12.63
CA PHE A 73 1.95 4.66 13.06
C PHE A 73 1.92 3.95 14.41
N SER A 74 0.87 4.24 15.19
CA SER A 74 0.55 3.46 16.39
C SER A 74 0.25 2.00 16.03
N GLU A 75 0.42 1.12 16.98
CA GLU A 75 0.19 -0.32 16.79
C GLU A 75 -1.25 -0.60 16.34
N GLY A 76 -2.24 0.02 16.98
CA GLY A 76 -3.64 -0.16 16.62
C GLY A 76 -3.97 0.34 15.21
N LEU A 77 -3.35 1.43 14.75
CA LEU A 77 -3.53 1.89 13.38
C LEU A 77 -2.88 0.94 12.36
N GLN A 78 -1.68 0.43 12.66
CA GLN A 78 -1.04 -0.58 11.83
C GLN A 78 -1.93 -1.82 11.69
N ASP A 79 -2.50 -2.30 12.83
CA ASP A 79 -3.36 -3.47 12.82
C ASP A 79 -4.64 -3.23 11.99
N ALA A 80 -5.34 -2.13 12.18
CA ALA A 80 -6.54 -1.81 11.40
C ALA A 80 -6.27 -1.71 9.90
N LEU A 81 -5.17 -1.08 9.49
CA LEU A 81 -4.78 -0.93 8.09
C LEU A 81 -4.37 -2.28 7.46
N LEU A 82 -3.64 -3.11 8.21
CA LEU A 82 -3.22 -4.43 7.74
C LEU A 82 -4.40 -5.40 7.65
N ASP A 83 -5.31 -5.37 8.61
CA ASP A 83 -6.52 -6.20 8.57
C ASP A 83 -7.38 -5.84 7.36
N GLY A 84 -7.59 -4.54 7.09
CA GLY A 84 -8.26 -4.09 5.88
C GLY A 84 -7.54 -4.50 4.58
N ALA A 85 -6.21 -4.51 4.57
CA ALA A 85 -5.43 -4.97 3.42
C ALA A 85 -5.56 -6.49 3.21
N VAL A 86 -5.51 -7.27 4.29
CA VAL A 86 -5.71 -8.72 4.24
C VAL A 86 -7.11 -9.04 3.72
N ASP A 87 -8.15 -8.38 4.25
CA ASP A 87 -9.53 -8.58 3.81
C ASP A 87 -9.74 -8.23 2.34
N ALA A 88 -9.07 -7.18 1.86
CA ALA A 88 -9.14 -6.74 0.47
C ALA A 88 -8.43 -7.67 -0.52
N LEU A 89 -7.34 -8.31 -0.12
CA LEU A 89 -6.54 -9.16 -1.00
C LEU A 89 -7.19 -10.54 -1.21
N ARG A 90 -7.13 -11.05 -2.45
CA ARG A 90 -7.44 -12.47 -2.73
C ARG A 90 -6.38 -13.41 -2.13
N PRO A 91 -6.68 -14.70 -1.96
CA PRO A 91 -5.66 -15.70 -1.69
C PRO A 91 -4.53 -15.65 -2.73
N GLY A 92 -3.28 -15.65 -2.27
CA GLY A 92 -2.09 -15.47 -3.12
C GLY A 92 -1.86 -14.05 -3.61
N GLY A 93 -2.70 -13.08 -3.24
CA GLY A 93 -2.52 -11.66 -3.55
C GLY A 93 -1.31 -11.05 -2.86
N MET A 94 -0.83 -9.93 -3.40
CA MET A 94 0.42 -9.31 -2.97
C MET A 94 0.18 -7.96 -2.29
N PHE A 95 0.80 -7.78 -1.14
CA PHE A 95 0.97 -6.48 -0.49
C PHE A 95 2.43 -6.03 -0.66
N ALA A 96 2.63 -4.76 -0.98
CA ALA A 96 3.97 -4.17 -1.06
C ALA A 96 3.99 -2.78 -0.42
N THR A 97 5.08 -2.48 0.28
CA THR A 97 5.36 -1.14 0.80
C THR A 97 6.86 -0.89 0.77
N TYR A 98 7.26 0.38 0.72
CA TYR A 98 8.68 0.71 0.79
C TYR A 98 9.09 1.11 2.21
N THR A 99 10.38 0.95 2.50
CA THR A 99 11.02 1.45 3.72
C THR A 99 12.41 1.95 3.40
N TYR A 100 12.88 2.96 4.12
CA TYR A 100 14.25 3.44 3.99
C TYR A 100 15.22 2.55 4.80
N ILE A 101 16.45 2.42 4.30
CA ILE A 101 17.48 1.63 4.98
C ILE A 101 17.70 2.10 6.43
N THR A 102 17.59 3.39 6.69
CA THR A 102 17.74 3.99 8.03
C THR A 102 16.58 3.64 8.96
N SER A 103 15.37 3.45 8.43
CA SER A 103 14.20 3.09 9.22
C SER A 103 14.05 1.58 9.42
N TYR A 104 14.68 0.78 8.59
CA TYR A 104 14.54 -0.67 8.60
C TYR A 104 14.90 -1.34 9.95
N PRO A 105 15.99 -0.96 10.67
CA PRO A 105 16.35 -1.54 11.96
C PRO A 105 15.56 -0.96 13.14
N MET A 106 14.74 0.06 12.95
CA MET A 106 13.98 0.69 14.04
C MET A 106 13.02 -0.32 14.70
N PRO A 107 12.85 -0.26 16.05
CA PRO A 107 11.95 -1.16 16.76
C PRO A 107 10.51 -1.17 16.21
N SER A 108 9.98 -0.01 15.81
CA SER A 108 8.66 0.11 15.17
C SER A 108 8.58 -0.62 13.83
N SER A 109 9.64 -0.54 13.02
CA SER A 109 9.74 -1.28 11.75
C SER A 109 9.87 -2.79 11.95
N VAL A 110 10.56 -3.22 13.01
CA VAL A 110 10.64 -4.64 13.38
C VAL A 110 9.26 -5.14 13.81
N LYS A 111 8.55 -4.40 14.66
CA LYS A 111 7.17 -4.72 15.07
C LYS A 111 6.23 -4.80 13.86
N PHE A 112 6.32 -3.85 12.92
CA PHE A 112 5.53 -3.87 11.69
C PHE A 112 5.78 -5.15 10.87
N ARG A 113 7.05 -5.53 10.63
CA ARG A 113 7.37 -6.77 9.92
C ARG A 113 6.87 -8.04 10.63
N ASN A 114 6.86 -8.04 11.96
CA ASN A 114 6.28 -9.14 12.72
C ASN A 114 4.75 -9.22 12.55
N ARG A 115 4.07 -8.07 12.47
CA ARG A 115 2.63 -8.01 12.13
C ARG A 115 2.33 -8.53 10.73
N LEU A 116 3.19 -8.22 9.76
CA LEU A 116 3.08 -8.81 8.41
C LEU A 116 3.22 -10.32 8.47
N ARG A 117 4.25 -10.86 9.16
CA ARG A 117 4.44 -12.32 9.28
C ARG A 117 3.32 -13.05 10.00
N ALA A 118 2.59 -12.36 10.88
CA ALA A 118 1.43 -12.93 11.57
C ALA A 118 0.18 -13.03 10.67
N ARG A 119 0.13 -12.30 9.56
CA ARG A 119 -1.07 -12.17 8.69
C ARG A 119 -0.89 -12.74 7.29
N PHE A 120 0.34 -12.83 6.82
CA PHE A 120 0.68 -13.24 5.47
C PHE A 120 1.47 -14.55 5.47
N SER A 121 1.27 -15.37 4.47
CA SER A 121 1.94 -16.68 4.33
C SER A 121 3.43 -16.54 4.02
N GLU A 122 3.82 -15.46 3.34
CA GLU A 122 5.20 -15.19 2.97
C GLU A 122 5.49 -13.71 3.09
N VAL A 123 6.65 -13.35 3.64
CA VAL A 123 7.11 -11.95 3.78
C VAL A 123 8.58 -11.88 3.39
N GLY A 124 8.90 -11.00 2.48
CA GLY A 124 10.26 -10.78 2.01
C GLY A 124 10.62 -9.31 1.87
N VAL A 125 11.87 -9.07 1.52
CA VAL A 125 12.40 -7.74 1.26
C VAL A 125 13.31 -7.79 0.04
N THR A 126 13.26 -6.75 -0.78
CA THR A 126 14.12 -6.63 -1.98
C THR A 126 15.55 -6.21 -1.61
N HIS A 127 16.43 -6.25 -2.59
CA HIS A 127 17.71 -5.56 -2.49
C HIS A 127 17.50 -4.05 -2.29
N VAL A 128 18.52 -3.40 -1.70
CA VAL A 128 18.51 -1.95 -1.50
C VAL A 128 18.62 -1.24 -2.86
N ILE A 129 17.74 -0.28 -3.07
CA ILE A 129 17.74 0.60 -4.23
C ILE A 129 18.55 1.84 -3.85
N TRP A 130 19.84 1.83 -4.20
CA TRP A 130 20.79 2.90 -3.87
C TRP A 130 20.55 4.19 -4.65
N ALA A 131 19.92 4.10 -5.83
CA ALA A 131 19.54 5.26 -6.63
C ALA A 131 18.44 6.11 -5.98
N ASN A 132 17.73 5.58 -4.99
CA ASN A 132 16.78 6.35 -4.20
C ASN A 132 17.50 7.15 -3.12
N VAL A 133 17.06 8.38 -2.85
CA VAL A 133 17.65 9.25 -1.81
C VAL A 133 16.56 9.63 -0.79
N PRO A 134 16.65 9.13 0.46
CA PRO A 134 17.58 8.11 0.98
C PRO A 134 17.39 6.73 0.35
N PRO A 135 18.40 5.84 0.37
CA PRO A 135 18.27 4.49 -0.16
C PRO A 135 17.10 3.72 0.47
N ALA A 136 16.37 3.00 -0.35
CA ALA A 136 15.13 2.33 0.05
C ALA A 136 15.10 0.86 -0.39
N MET A 137 14.20 0.11 0.19
CA MET A 137 13.88 -1.26 -0.19
C MET A 137 12.36 -1.48 -0.13
N VAL A 138 11.87 -2.47 -0.84
CA VAL A 138 10.46 -2.84 -0.79
C VAL A 138 10.29 -4.04 0.12
N ILE A 139 9.39 -3.92 1.09
CA ILE A 139 8.87 -5.03 1.88
C ILE A 139 7.64 -5.53 1.13
N TRP A 140 7.59 -6.82 0.85
CA TRP A 140 6.46 -7.46 0.19
C TRP A 140 5.92 -8.61 1.04
N ALA A 141 4.65 -8.90 0.90
CA ALA A 141 3.96 -9.98 1.60
C ALA A 141 2.90 -10.64 0.70
N ARG A 142 2.76 -11.95 0.81
CA ARG A 142 1.78 -12.76 0.07
C ARG A 142 0.72 -13.30 1.02
N LYS A 143 -0.56 -13.13 0.67
CA LYS A 143 -1.68 -13.69 1.44
C LYS A 143 -1.84 -15.19 1.21
#